data_45461d204ae633accf1e494ba6d3f94d
#
_entry.id   45461d204ae633accf1e494ba6d3f94d
#
_cell.length_a   1.000
_cell.length_b   1.000
_cell.length_c   1.000
_cell.angle_alpha   90.00
_cell.angle_beta   90.00
_cell.angle_gamma   90.00
#
_symmetry.space_group_name_H-M   'P 1'
#
loop_
_entity.id
_entity.type
_entity.pdbx_description
1 polymer ?
#
loop_
_entity_poly.entity_id
_entity_poly.type
_entity_poly.pdbx_seq_one_letter_code
_entity_poly.pdbx_strand_id
1 'polypeptide(L)'
;MIPALGRVIIGTILLGIISLSIADDMPPIEGTWLSGDGDGWIEIMPAGDGLSGVIKGSPDPDDERPDTDEKNPDPALRKRPLSGLELFGNFSYDGDGRWTGGTIYDPNSGKTYRCIITWVDDDTLKVRGYIGVPMLGRTETWTRVPD
;
A
#
# COMPACT_ATOMS: atom_id res chain seq x y z
N MET A 1 -13.68 76.78 3.84
CA MET A 1 -12.70 75.91 3.20
C MET A 1 -12.74 74.57 3.93
N ILE A 2 -13.36 73.55 3.34
CA ILE A 2 -13.52 72.22 3.97
C ILE A 2 -12.55 71.30 3.28
N PRO A 3 -11.58 70.67 3.97
CA PRO A 3 -10.69 69.72 3.34
C PRO A 3 -11.45 68.40 3.08
N ALA A 4 -11.33 67.89 1.86
CA ALA A 4 -11.90 66.64 1.44
C ALA A 4 -11.23 65.48 2.19
N LEU A 5 -12.03 64.69 2.90
CA LEU A 5 -11.54 63.42 3.47
C LEU A 5 -11.34 62.40 2.34
N GLY A 6 -10.11 62.09 2.07
CA GLY A 6 -9.77 60.98 1.18
C GLY A 6 -10.20 59.63 1.80
N ARG A 7 -11.09 58.93 1.10
CA ARG A 7 -11.43 57.55 1.43
C ARG A 7 -10.25 56.64 1.12
N VAL A 8 -9.60 56.13 2.13
CA VAL A 8 -8.65 55.03 1.98
C VAL A 8 -9.46 53.72 1.83
N ILE A 9 -9.43 53.17 0.64
CA ILE A 9 -10.00 51.83 0.39
C ILE A 9 -8.90 50.83 0.80
N ILE A 10 -9.08 50.19 1.96
CA ILE A 10 -8.24 49.04 2.36
C ILE A 10 -8.76 47.84 1.59
N GLY A 11 -8.06 47.49 0.53
CA GLY A 11 -8.32 46.24 -0.21
C GLY A 11 -7.86 45.05 0.65
N THR A 12 -8.80 44.29 1.14
CA THR A 12 -8.50 43.00 1.82
C THR A 12 -8.09 42.00 0.75
N ILE A 13 -6.79 41.72 0.67
CA ILE A 13 -6.27 40.61 -0.14
C ILE A 13 -6.62 39.33 0.59
N LEU A 14 -7.63 38.62 0.08
CA LEU A 14 -7.95 37.26 0.53
C LEU A 14 -6.90 36.33 -0.06
N LEU A 15 -5.88 35.97 0.73
CA LEU A 15 -4.95 34.90 0.37
C LEU A 15 -5.72 33.58 0.41
N GLY A 16 -6.16 33.10 -0.74
CA GLY A 16 -6.70 31.76 -0.86
C GLY A 16 -5.60 30.73 -0.56
N ILE A 17 -5.72 30.03 0.55
CA ILE A 17 -4.89 28.88 0.84
C ILE A 17 -5.38 27.78 -0.10
N ILE A 18 -4.64 27.53 -1.19
CA ILE A 18 -4.82 26.34 -2.01
C ILE A 18 -4.26 25.19 -1.20
N SER A 19 -5.12 24.45 -0.51
CA SER A 19 -4.77 23.16 0.04
C SER A 19 -4.55 22.20 -1.12
N LEU A 20 -3.31 22.00 -1.54
CA LEU A 20 -2.98 20.88 -2.43
C LEU A 20 -3.31 19.60 -1.65
N SER A 21 -4.34 18.91 -2.10
CA SER A 21 -4.70 17.60 -1.57
C SER A 21 -3.69 16.58 -2.11
N ILE A 22 -2.81 16.06 -1.25
CA ILE A 22 -1.82 15.02 -1.61
C ILE A 22 -2.51 13.76 -2.13
N ALA A 23 -3.80 13.59 -1.85
CA ALA A 23 -4.60 12.45 -2.30
C ALA A 23 -4.79 12.40 -3.83
N ASP A 24 -4.65 13.53 -4.54
CA ASP A 24 -4.83 13.59 -6.00
C ASP A 24 -3.61 13.08 -6.79
N ASP A 25 -2.46 12.90 -6.14
CA ASP A 25 -1.22 12.43 -6.78
C ASP A 25 -0.91 10.94 -6.51
N MET A 26 -1.78 10.26 -5.78
CA MET A 26 -1.57 8.85 -5.45
C MET A 26 -1.94 7.97 -6.64
N PRO A 27 -1.03 7.09 -7.13
CA PRO A 27 -1.36 6.19 -8.24
C PRO A 27 -2.53 5.27 -7.88
N PRO A 28 -3.35 4.83 -8.88
CA PRO A 28 -4.51 3.99 -8.66
C PRO A 28 -4.11 2.54 -8.36
N ILE A 29 -3.52 2.30 -7.20
CA ILE A 29 -3.00 1.00 -6.77
C ILE A 29 -4.10 -0.01 -6.42
N GLU A 30 -5.32 0.46 -6.19
CA GLU A 30 -6.47 -0.40 -5.88
C GLU A 30 -6.68 -1.48 -6.94
N GLY A 31 -6.94 -2.70 -6.51
CA GLY A 31 -7.23 -3.83 -7.39
C GLY A 31 -6.62 -5.14 -6.91
N THR A 32 -6.73 -6.17 -7.76
CA THR A 32 -6.16 -7.49 -7.51
C THR A 32 -4.82 -7.63 -8.21
N TRP A 33 -3.86 -8.13 -7.47
CA TRP A 33 -2.49 -8.31 -7.92
C TRP A 33 -2.04 -9.75 -7.76
N LEU A 34 -1.32 -10.26 -8.76
CA LEU A 34 -0.65 -11.56 -8.67
C LEU A 34 0.71 -11.37 -8.03
N SER A 35 0.99 -12.14 -6.97
CA SER A 35 2.28 -12.13 -6.28
C SER A 35 3.44 -12.51 -7.21
N GLY A 36 4.67 -12.13 -6.84
CA GLY A 36 5.85 -12.35 -7.68
C GLY A 36 6.15 -13.81 -7.99
N ASP A 37 5.83 -14.71 -7.05
CA ASP A 37 5.97 -16.15 -7.23
C ASP A 37 4.80 -16.76 -8.05
N GLY A 38 3.78 -15.96 -8.39
CA GLY A 38 2.61 -16.41 -9.12
C GLY A 38 1.65 -17.30 -8.33
N ASP A 39 1.78 -17.30 -7.01
CA ASP A 39 1.11 -18.24 -6.12
C ASP A 39 -0.09 -17.67 -5.37
N GLY A 40 -0.32 -16.36 -5.44
CA GLY A 40 -1.40 -15.73 -4.70
C GLY A 40 -1.98 -14.50 -5.39
N TRP A 41 -3.29 -14.35 -5.24
CA TRP A 41 -4.00 -13.11 -5.54
C TRP A 41 -4.14 -12.28 -4.28
N ILE A 42 -3.67 -11.04 -4.36
CA ILE A 42 -3.72 -10.07 -3.28
C ILE A 42 -4.58 -8.90 -3.71
N GLU A 43 -5.65 -8.63 -2.96
CA GLU A 43 -6.45 -7.42 -3.15
C GLU A 43 -5.80 -6.28 -2.37
N ILE A 44 -5.41 -5.23 -3.08
CA ILE A 44 -4.87 -4.01 -2.49
C ILE A 44 -5.93 -2.92 -2.50
N MET A 45 -6.11 -2.27 -1.37
CA MET A 45 -7.02 -1.14 -1.22
C MET A 45 -6.34 -0.02 -0.42
N PRO A 46 -6.59 1.25 -0.76
CA PRO A 46 -6.21 2.35 0.11
C PRO A 46 -6.88 2.23 1.47
N ALA A 47 -6.14 2.53 2.53
CA ALA A 47 -6.61 2.52 3.90
C ALA A 47 -6.09 3.78 4.61
N GLY A 48 -6.85 4.87 4.56
CA GLY A 48 -6.39 6.19 4.97
C GLY A 48 -5.25 6.67 4.07
N ASP A 49 -4.09 7.00 4.66
CA ASP A 49 -2.84 7.32 3.95
C ASP A 49 -1.96 6.08 3.68
N GLY A 50 -2.41 4.92 4.12
CA GLY A 50 -1.75 3.64 3.97
C GLY A 50 -2.44 2.69 3.00
N LEU A 51 -2.09 1.41 3.11
CA LEU A 51 -2.60 0.32 2.28
C LEU A 51 -3.08 -0.85 3.11
N SER A 52 -4.16 -1.48 2.67
CA SER A 52 -4.58 -2.82 3.05
C SER A 52 -4.24 -3.79 1.92
N GLY A 53 -3.74 -4.96 2.24
CA GLY A 53 -3.46 -6.03 1.30
C GLY A 53 -3.95 -7.36 1.85
N VAL A 54 -4.95 -7.96 1.18
CA VAL A 54 -5.68 -9.14 1.66
C VAL A 54 -5.55 -10.27 0.67
N ILE A 55 -5.25 -11.48 1.15
CA ILE A 55 -5.23 -12.68 0.32
C ILE A 55 -6.65 -13.00 -0.17
N LYS A 56 -6.81 -13.17 -1.48
CA LYS A 56 -8.06 -13.55 -2.12
C LYS A 56 -8.10 -15.03 -2.51
N GLY A 57 -6.95 -15.63 -2.77
CA GLY A 57 -6.83 -17.01 -3.19
C GLY A 57 -5.57 -17.29 -3.98
N SER A 58 -5.56 -18.41 -4.68
CA SER A 58 -4.49 -18.84 -5.58
C SER A 58 -5.01 -18.98 -7.01
N PRO A 59 -4.21 -18.62 -8.04
CA PRO A 59 -4.57 -18.90 -9.43
C PRO A 59 -4.47 -20.39 -9.81
N ASP A 60 -3.77 -21.18 -9.00
CA ASP A 60 -3.62 -22.61 -9.23
C ASP A 60 -4.77 -23.38 -8.56
N PRO A 61 -5.68 -24.03 -9.35
CA PRO A 61 -6.76 -24.82 -8.80
C PRO A 61 -6.29 -26.10 -8.10
N ASP A 62 -5.07 -26.55 -8.41
CA ASP A 62 -4.45 -27.74 -7.83
C ASP A 62 -3.44 -27.39 -6.71
N ASP A 63 -3.53 -26.18 -6.17
CA ASP A 63 -2.66 -25.73 -5.10
C ASP A 63 -2.80 -26.61 -3.85
N GLU A 64 -1.77 -27.40 -3.56
CA GLU A 64 -1.72 -28.31 -2.40
C GLU A 64 -1.23 -27.61 -1.11
N ARG A 65 -0.97 -26.32 -1.14
CA ARG A 65 -0.59 -25.58 0.07
C ARG A 65 -1.73 -25.56 1.09
N PRO A 66 -1.43 -25.54 2.37
CA PRO A 66 -2.45 -25.46 3.41
C PRO A 66 -3.34 -24.21 3.26
N ASP A 67 -4.64 -24.35 3.50
CA ASP A 67 -5.59 -23.25 3.53
C ASP A 67 -5.51 -22.37 4.78
N THR A 68 -4.68 -22.79 5.72
CA THR A 68 -4.53 -22.13 7.02
C THR A 68 -3.10 -21.67 7.24
N ASP A 69 -2.94 -20.75 8.19
CA ASP A 69 -1.67 -20.09 8.51
C ASP A 69 -0.78 -20.96 9.39
N GLU A 70 -0.49 -22.17 8.93
CA GLU A 70 0.18 -23.23 9.73
C GLU A 70 1.59 -22.85 10.18
N LYS A 71 2.28 -21.98 9.44
CA LYS A 71 3.65 -21.54 9.74
C LYS A 71 3.72 -20.30 10.61
N ASN A 72 2.58 -19.79 11.07
CA ASN A 72 2.58 -18.64 11.97
C ASN A 72 3.40 -18.97 13.24
N PRO A 73 4.30 -18.06 13.65
CA PRO A 73 5.10 -18.25 14.88
C PRO A 73 4.24 -18.32 16.15
N ASP A 74 3.05 -17.69 16.13
CA ASP A 74 2.05 -17.82 17.19
C ASP A 74 1.17 -19.05 16.96
N PRO A 75 1.26 -20.10 17.79
CA PRO A 75 0.43 -21.30 17.64
C PRO A 75 -1.07 -21.04 17.66
N ALA A 76 -1.51 -19.98 18.34
CA ALA A 76 -2.93 -19.61 18.44
C ALA A 76 -3.50 -19.12 17.09
N LEU A 77 -2.66 -18.68 16.15
CA LEU A 77 -3.04 -18.16 14.85
C LEU A 77 -2.93 -19.18 13.70
N ARG A 78 -2.36 -20.36 13.95
CA ARG A 78 -2.08 -21.36 12.90
C ARG A 78 -3.30 -21.98 12.24
N LYS A 79 -4.46 -21.89 12.86
CA LYS A 79 -5.72 -22.41 12.31
C LYS A 79 -6.55 -21.36 11.59
N ARG A 80 -6.11 -20.10 11.55
CA ARG A 80 -6.83 -19.04 10.85
C ARG A 80 -6.74 -19.28 9.33
N PRO A 81 -7.83 -19.01 8.57
CA PRO A 81 -7.80 -19.14 7.13
C PRO A 81 -6.83 -18.16 6.49
N LEU A 82 -6.15 -18.56 5.41
CA LEU A 82 -5.34 -17.66 4.59
C LEU A 82 -6.23 -16.75 3.73
N SER A 83 -7.31 -17.25 3.18
CA SER A 83 -8.28 -16.43 2.44
C SER A 83 -8.87 -15.38 3.36
N GLY A 84 -8.78 -14.11 2.96
CA GLY A 84 -9.20 -12.97 3.76
C GLY A 84 -8.17 -12.47 4.77
N LEU A 85 -6.97 -13.08 4.82
CA LEU A 85 -5.91 -12.67 5.72
C LEU A 85 -5.27 -11.35 5.27
N GLU A 86 -5.20 -10.37 6.18
CA GLU A 86 -4.47 -9.13 5.98
C GLU A 86 -2.96 -9.37 6.07
N LEU A 87 -2.24 -9.02 5.00
CA LEU A 87 -0.78 -9.18 4.90
C LEU A 87 -0.01 -7.91 5.23
N PHE A 88 -0.61 -6.73 4.98
CA PHE A 88 0.06 -5.45 5.05
C PHE A 88 -0.11 -4.79 6.42
N GLY A 89 0.92 -4.05 6.85
CA GLY A 89 0.86 -3.22 8.03
C GLY A 89 1.62 -1.91 7.86
N ASN A 90 1.03 -0.83 8.37
CA ASN A 90 1.68 0.47 8.63
C ASN A 90 2.33 1.19 7.43
N PHE A 91 1.89 0.95 6.21
CA PHE A 91 2.37 1.70 5.05
C PHE A 91 1.95 3.17 5.09
N SER A 92 2.84 4.05 4.63
CA SER A 92 2.56 5.45 4.34
C SER A 92 3.02 5.80 2.94
N TYR A 93 2.20 6.56 2.20
CA TYR A 93 2.58 7.05 0.88
C TYR A 93 3.60 8.19 0.99
N ASP A 94 4.71 8.10 0.24
CA ASP A 94 5.81 9.07 0.32
C ASP A 94 5.72 10.23 -0.69
N GLY A 95 4.74 10.19 -1.61
CA GLY A 95 4.52 11.22 -2.63
C GLY A 95 5.21 10.97 -3.97
N ASP A 96 6.04 9.91 -4.09
CA ASP A 96 6.84 9.56 -5.27
C ASP A 96 6.47 8.18 -5.85
N GLY A 97 5.22 7.79 -5.78
CA GLY A 97 4.76 6.48 -6.22
C GLY A 97 5.25 5.34 -5.34
N ARG A 98 5.63 5.61 -4.09
CA ARG A 98 6.10 4.60 -3.15
C ARG A 98 5.32 4.65 -1.84
N TRP A 99 5.07 3.46 -1.30
CA TRP A 99 4.57 3.26 0.07
C TRP A 99 5.69 2.67 0.89
N THR A 100 6.02 3.32 1.99
CA THR A 100 7.19 3.02 2.83
C THR A 100 6.81 2.81 4.28
N GLY A 101 7.74 2.33 5.10
CA GLY A 101 7.57 2.14 6.54
C GLY A 101 6.64 0.99 6.92
N GLY A 102 6.16 0.23 5.93
CA GLY A 102 5.24 -0.87 6.14
C GLY A 102 5.90 -2.21 6.40
N THR A 103 5.06 -3.20 6.64
CA THR A 103 5.42 -4.59 6.78
C THR A 103 4.58 -5.47 5.88
N ILE A 104 5.12 -6.63 5.51
CA ILE A 104 4.40 -7.69 4.81
C ILE A 104 4.62 -9.02 5.53
N TYR A 105 3.51 -9.71 5.82
CA TYR A 105 3.55 -11.06 6.35
C TYR A 105 3.58 -12.09 5.21
N ASP A 106 4.51 -13.03 5.29
CA ASP A 106 4.63 -14.13 4.35
C ASP A 106 4.16 -15.44 5.00
N PRO A 107 2.96 -15.95 4.68
CA PRO A 107 2.46 -17.19 5.27
C PRO A 107 3.23 -18.42 4.81
N ASN A 108 3.96 -18.38 3.69
CA ASN A 108 4.78 -19.49 3.22
C ASN A 108 5.99 -19.74 4.13
N SER A 109 6.49 -18.71 4.79
CA SER A 109 7.61 -18.80 5.73
C SER A 109 7.22 -18.55 7.18
N GLY A 110 6.08 -17.94 7.44
CA GLY A 110 5.68 -17.47 8.77
C GLY A 110 6.43 -16.23 9.24
N LYS A 111 7.13 -15.54 8.34
CA LYS A 111 7.94 -14.36 8.66
C LYS A 111 7.25 -13.08 8.25
N THR A 112 7.53 -12.02 9.02
CA THR A 112 7.12 -10.65 8.68
C THR A 112 8.36 -9.87 8.28
N TYR A 113 8.30 -9.27 7.09
CA TYR A 113 9.37 -8.45 6.54
C TYR A 113 8.98 -6.97 6.60
N ARG A 114 9.96 -6.10 6.72
CA ARG A 114 9.76 -4.69 6.37
C ARG A 114 9.57 -4.60 4.86
N CYS A 115 8.78 -3.66 4.41
CA CYS A 115 8.35 -3.64 3.01
C CYS A 115 8.29 -2.23 2.45
N ILE A 116 8.70 -2.12 1.18
CA ILE A 116 8.51 -0.95 0.34
C ILE A 116 7.79 -1.41 -0.90
N ILE A 117 6.68 -0.75 -1.24
CA ILE A 117 5.94 -0.98 -2.49
C ILE A 117 6.15 0.22 -3.39
N THR A 118 6.57 -0.04 -4.64
CA THR A 118 6.80 0.98 -5.65
C THR A 118 5.87 0.75 -6.83
N TRP A 119 5.11 1.79 -7.20
CA TRP A 119 4.34 1.84 -8.43
C TRP A 119 5.29 1.99 -9.63
N VAL A 120 5.17 1.10 -10.59
CA VAL A 120 5.94 1.17 -11.84
C VAL A 120 5.06 1.70 -12.97
N ASP A 121 3.91 1.07 -13.17
CA ASP A 121 2.86 1.44 -14.12
C ASP A 121 1.52 0.82 -13.69
N ASP A 122 0.47 1.00 -14.49
CA ASP A 122 -0.89 0.53 -14.17
C ASP A 122 -0.99 -0.98 -13.93
N ASP A 123 -0.05 -1.76 -14.46
CA ASP A 123 -0.05 -3.22 -14.40
C ASP A 123 1.09 -3.81 -13.56
N THR A 124 1.96 -2.97 -12.99
CA THR A 124 3.20 -3.44 -12.38
C THR A 124 3.52 -2.74 -11.07
N LEU A 125 3.76 -3.53 -10.04
CA LEU A 125 4.33 -3.10 -8.75
C LEU A 125 5.67 -3.78 -8.52
N LYS A 126 6.56 -3.09 -7.85
CA LYS A 126 7.73 -3.68 -7.20
C LYS A 126 7.49 -3.76 -5.69
N VAL A 127 7.59 -4.96 -5.15
CA VAL A 127 7.39 -5.23 -3.71
C VAL A 127 8.71 -5.71 -3.14
N ARG A 128 9.34 -4.86 -2.32
CA ARG A 128 10.64 -5.16 -1.72
C ARG A 128 10.47 -5.46 -0.23
N GLY A 129 10.72 -6.72 0.12
CA GLY A 129 10.79 -7.18 1.51
C GLY A 129 12.23 -7.24 2.00
N TYR A 130 12.47 -6.86 3.26
CA TYR A 130 13.80 -6.91 3.87
C TYR A 130 13.73 -7.08 5.40
N ILE A 131 14.83 -7.57 5.95
CA ILE A 131 15.07 -7.63 7.40
C ILE A 131 16.31 -6.77 7.69
N GLY A 132 16.18 -5.84 8.63
CA GLY A 132 17.24 -4.89 8.97
C GLY A 132 17.27 -3.70 8.02
N VAL A 133 18.10 -3.75 6.97
CA VAL A 133 18.29 -2.65 6.00
C VAL A 133 17.76 -3.01 4.61
N PRO A 134 17.24 -2.03 3.82
CA PRO A 134 16.68 -2.29 2.50
C PRO A 134 17.65 -2.96 1.51
N MET A 135 18.95 -2.72 1.64
CA MET A 135 19.98 -3.31 0.76
C MET A 135 20.03 -4.84 0.85
N LEU A 136 19.67 -5.43 1.98
CA LEU A 136 19.65 -6.89 2.19
C LEU A 136 18.33 -7.54 1.79
N GLY A 137 17.47 -6.78 1.13
CA GLY A 137 16.14 -7.24 0.74
C GLY A 137 16.10 -7.97 -0.59
N ARG A 138 14.90 -8.50 -0.87
CA ARG A 138 14.52 -9.10 -2.13
C ARG A 138 13.35 -8.32 -2.72
N THR A 139 13.40 -8.08 -4.03
CA THR A 139 12.33 -7.43 -4.77
C THR A 139 11.59 -8.43 -5.63
N GLU A 140 10.27 -8.45 -5.50
CA GLU A 140 9.36 -9.16 -6.38
C GLU A 140 8.64 -8.18 -7.29
N THR A 141 8.26 -8.64 -8.47
CA THR A 141 7.38 -7.92 -9.39
C THR A 141 6.00 -8.51 -9.30
N TRP A 142 5.03 -7.70 -8.88
CA TRP A 142 3.62 -8.07 -8.85
C TRP A 142 2.93 -7.50 -10.07
N THR A 143 2.02 -8.27 -10.65
CA THR A 143 1.29 -7.88 -11.86
C THR A 143 -0.20 -7.76 -11.58
N ARG A 144 -0.83 -6.76 -12.19
CA ARG A 144 -2.28 -6.55 -12.04
C ARG A 144 -3.05 -7.68 -12.71
N VAL A 145 -4.04 -8.21 -12.00
CA VAL A 145 -5.00 -9.16 -12.55
C VAL A 145 -6.13 -8.35 -13.20
N PRO A 146 -6.44 -8.57 -14.49
CA PRO A 146 -7.58 -7.93 -15.14
C PRO A 146 -8.90 -8.26 -14.45
N ASP A 147 -9.86 -7.31 -14.47
CA ASP A 147 -11.23 -7.49 -14.00
C ASP A 147 -12.02 -8.47 -14.87
#